data_62c2f70f28aec5cd128cc3b7fc11aaf1
#
_entry.id   62c2f70f28aec5cd128cc3b7fc11aaf1
#
_cell.length_a   1.000
_cell.length_b   1.000
_cell.length_c   1.000
_cell.angle_alpha   90.00
_cell.angle_beta   90.00
_cell.angle_gamma   90.00
#
_symmetry.space_group_name_H-M   'P 1'
#
loop_
_entity.id
_entity.type
_entity.pdbx_description
1 polymer ?
#
loop_
_entity_poly.entity_id
_entity_poly.type
_entity_poly.pdbx_seq_one_letter_code
_entity_poly.pdbx_strand_id
1 'polypeptide(L)'
;MDTLESKLKFDPEEEKKKEEAKKEEEKPKEETKTEEPKKEEKKDEPKKEEKKEQDAPKVENTEKPKEPKPKIPSDFTESISQLKSLKEEGNTLIKEDLDAALAKYEEGYQLSEKVMETASQEREYNPQVTEIDTVRKQIMSNLALAYFKKENYKKSAELDIKVISMDSKYDKSYARLFKAYAALGNTDQAVYFGNKLKTSFTPETVDKYKDLLPLIEEEEKKQKKTIDEYKAVERSKTMKSIAKYAVPLLVLVAAGLAYFFFFKKKN
;
A
#
# COMPACT_ATOMS: atom_id res chain seq x y z
N MET A 1 -20.08 -2.42 -5.84
CA MET A 1 -18.88 -3.30 -5.93
C MET A 1 -17.84 -2.53 -6.72
N ASP A 2 -16.98 -1.79 -6.03
CA ASP A 2 -15.83 -1.15 -6.68
C ASP A 2 -14.86 -2.26 -7.06
N THR A 3 -14.71 -2.47 -8.37
CA THR A 3 -13.83 -3.50 -8.90
C THR A 3 -12.38 -3.19 -8.51
N LEU A 4 -11.61 -4.21 -8.16
CA LEU A 4 -10.16 -4.13 -7.86
C LEU A 4 -9.38 -3.38 -8.95
N GLU A 5 -9.89 -3.35 -10.18
CA GLU A 5 -9.33 -2.59 -11.30
C GLU A 5 -9.33 -1.07 -11.08
N SER A 6 -10.31 -0.51 -10.33
CA SER A 6 -10.34 0.92 -10.02
C SER A 6 -9.35 1.31 -8.91
N LYS A 7 -9.00 0.37 -8.02
CA LYS A 7 -8.00 0.56 -6.94
C LYS A 7 -6.57 0.28 -7.38
N LEU A 8 -6.38 -0.37 -8.54
CA LEU A 8 -5.08 -0.67 -9.16
C LEU A 8 -4.61 0.40 -10.16
N LYS A 9 -5.39 1.44 -10.39
CA LYS A 9 -4.92 2.59 -11.16
C LYS A 9 -3.90 3.33 -10.33
N PHE A 10 -2.64 3.06 -10.61
CA PHE A 10 -1.51 3.83 -10.13
C PHE A 10 -1.62 5.25 -10.71
N ASP A 11 -1.84 6.23 -9.84
CA ASP A 11 -1.76 7.64 -10.20
C ASP A 11 -0.41 8.19 -9.72
N PRO A 12 0.55 8.41 -10.63
CA PRO A 12 1.88 8.90 -10.28
C PRO A 12 1.86 10.32 -9.70
N GLU A 13 0.79 11.10 -9.92
CA GLU A 13 0.64 12.43 -9.34
C GLU A 13 0.19 12.35 -7.86
N GLU A 14 -0.63 11.36 -7.51
CA GLU A 14 -1.07 11.18 -6.13
C GLU A 14 0.07 10.69 -5.22
N GLU A 15 0.98 9.83 -5.73
CA GLU A 15 2.17 9.42 -4.96
C GLU A 15 3.20 10.54 -4.83
N LYS A 16 3.42 11.35 -5.86
CA LYS A 16 4.27 12.54 -5.73
C LYS A 16 3.78 13.50 -4.65
N LYS A 17 2.48 13.75 -4.58
CA LYS A 17 1.88 14.57 -3.52
C LYS A 17 2.06 13.96 -2.12
N LYS A 18 1.99 12.62 -2.00
CA LYS A 18 2.23 11.92 -0.73
C LYS A 18 3.71 11.92 -0.34
N GLU A 19 4.62 11.90 -1.31
CA GLU A 19 6.07 11.96 -1.06
C GLU A 19 6.54 13.39 -0.72
N GLU A 20 5.96 14.41 -1.36
CA GLU A 20 6.19 15.82 -1.03
C GLU A 20 5.62 16.16 0.36
N ALA A 21 4.43 15.67 0.71
CA ALA A 21 3.85 15.85 2.04
C ALA A 21 4.68 15.18 3.15
N LYS A 22 5.27 13.99 2.89
CA LYS A 22 6.20 13.35 3.83
C LYS A 22 7.51 14.10 4.00
N LYS A 23 8.03 14.75 2.95
CA LYS A 23 9.25 15.58 3.04
C LYS A 23 9.02 16.89 3.79
N GLU A 24 7.79 17.40 3.84
CA GLU A 24 7.45 18.57 4.67
C GLU A 24 7.32 18.22 6.16
N GLU A 25 6.90 16.98 6.51
CA GLU A 25 6.83 16.53 7.91
C GLU A 25 8.21 16.17 8.52
N GLU A 26 9.22 15.86 7.71
CA GLU A 26 10.58 15.48 8.16
C GLU A 26 11.55 16.66 8.30
N LYS A 27 11.12 17.91 8.24
CA LYS A 27 12.01 19.04 8.60
C LYS A 27 12.25 19.05 10.10
N PRO A 28 13.51 18.98 10.58
CA PRO A 28 13.81 18.98 12.00
C PRO A 28 13.37 20.31 12.62
N LYS A 29 12.53 20.20 13.64
CA LYS A 29 12.25 21.33 14.53
C LYS A 29 13.51 21.62 15.32
N GLU A 30 14.06 22.78 15.12
CA GLU A 30 15.19 23.37 15.82
C GLU A 30 14.87 23.45 17.33
N GLU A 31 15.70 22.77 18.14
CA GLU A 31 15.63 22.80 19.60
C GLU A 31 16.00 24.19 20.12
N THR A 32 15.07 24.89 20.72
CA THR A 32 15.38 25.98 21.64
C THR A 32 15.39 25.46 23.07
N LYS A 33 16.60 25.32 23.59
CA LYS A 33 16.89 25.21 25.04
C LYS A 33 16.33 26.40 25.75
N THR A 34 15.57 26.18 26.81
CA THR A 34 15.53 27.08 27.95
C THR A 34 15.41 26.29 29.26
N GLU A 35 16.22 26.73 30.23
CA GLU A 35 16.64 26.13 31.47
C GLU A 35 15.52 25.96 32.49
N GLU A 36 15.69 24.93 33.36
CA GLU A 36 15.03 24.76 34.66
C GLU A 36 15.41 25.87 35.64
N PRO A 37 14.59 26.12 36.71
CA PRO A 37 15.11 25.73 38.00
C PRO A 37 14.11 25.02 38.94
N LYS A 38 14.73 24.16 39.76
CA LYS A 38 14.24 23.43 40.93
C LYS A 38 13.58 24.33 41.99
N LYS A 39 12.59 23.79 42.72
CA LYS A 39 12.57 23.65 44.20
C LYS A 39 11.25 23.05 44.70
N GLU A 40 11.39 21.96 45.42
CA GLU A 40 11.18 21.65 46.86
C GLU A 40 9.72 21.52 47.35
N GLU A 41 9.47 20.27 47.73
CA GLU A 41 8.84 19.68 48.91
C GLU A 41 7.90 20.55 49.78
N LYS A 42 6.71 20.02 50.13
CA LYS A 42 6.38 19.63 51.50
C LYS A 42 5.04 18.86 51.61
N LYS A 43 5.11 17.76 52.37
CA LYS A 43 4.07 17.02 53.02
C LYS A 43 3.10 17.88 53.79
N ASP A 44 1.84 17.42 53.90
CA ASP A 44 1.18 17.04 55.18
C ASP A 44 -0.25 16.51 54.92
N GLU A 45 -0.51 15.29 55.38
CA GLU A 45 -1.79 14.78 55.94
C GLU A 45 -1.81 15.11 57.43
N PRO A 46 -2.86 14.87 58.22
CA PRO A 46 -4.25 14.44 58.03
C PRO A 46 -5.30 15.23 58.88
N LYS A 47 -6.61 14.98 58.80
CA LYS A 47 -7.51 14.64 59.94
C LYS A 47 -9.00 14.49 59.55
N LYS A 48 -9.55 13.44 60.12
CA LYS A 48 -10.95 13.05 60.34
C LYS A 48 -11.79 14.15 61.05
N GLU A 49 -13.12 14.08 60.78
CA GLU A 49 -14.25 14.02 61.72
C GLU A 49 -15.57 14.07 60.95
N GLU A 50 -16.33 13.13 60.98
CA GLU A 50 -17.53 12.55 61.64
C GLU A 50 -18.80 13.41 61.58
N LYS A 51 -19.86 12.73 61.07
CA LYS A 51 -21.29 12.71 61.38
C LYS A 51 -22.18 13.90 61.15
N LYS A 52 -23.20 13.72 60.30
CA LYS A 52 -24.61 13.59 60.75
C LYS A 52 -25.53 13.09 59.60
N GLU A 53 -26.35 12.13 60.00
CA GLU A 53 -27.56 11.62 59.30
C GLU A 53 -28.56 12.76 59.08
N GLN A 54 -29.23 12.73 57.92
CA GLN A 54 -30.70 12.54 57.82
C GLN A 54 -31.18 12.91 56.37
N ASP A 55 -32.13 12.08 55.98
CA ASP A 55 -33.15 12.21 54.95
C ASP A 55 -32.87 11.63 53.56
N ALA A 56 -33.50 10.49 53.33
CA ALA A 56 -33.71 9.86 52.06
C ALA A 56 -34.77 10.58 51.23
N PRO A 57 -34.59 10.72 49.93
CA PRO A 57 -35.64 10.51 48.99
C PRO A 57 -35.31 9.42 47.94
N LYS A 58 -36.27 8.54 47.78
CA LYS A 58 -36.59 7.70 46.63
C LYS A 58 -35.48 7.33 45.70
N VAL A 59 -35.10 6.07 45.78
CA VAL A 59 -34.32 5.33 44.79
C VAL A 59 -35.08 5.32 43.47
N GLU A 60 -34.67 6.17 42.54
CA GLU A 60 -34.90 6.01 41.12
C GLU A 60 -33.94 4.91 40.66
N ASN A 61 -34.52 3.79 40.20
CA ASN A 61 -33.82 2.60 39.77
C ASN A 61 -33.09 2.87 38.49
N THR A 62 -31.93 3.53 38.58
CA THR A 62 -31.00 3.57 37.46
C THR A 62 -30.33 2.20 37.37
N GLU A 63 -30.84 1.37 36.46
CA GLU A 63 -30.11 0.15 36.03
C GLU A 63 -28.67 0.57 35.71
N LYS A 64 -27.73 0.11 36.55
CA LYS A 64 -26.30 0.15 36.25
C LYS A 64 -26.12 -0.46 34.86
N PRO A 65 -25.34 0.15 33.95
CA PRO A 65 -25.00 -0.50 32.69
C PRO A 65 -24.45 -1.89 33.03
N LYS A 66 -25.09 -2.93 32.53
CA LYS A 66 -24.63 -4.31 32.67
C LYS A 66 -23.21 -4.34 32.11
N GLU A 67 -22.23 -4.63 32.93
CA GLU A 67 -20.86 -4.90 32.48
C GLU A 67 -20.93 -5.92 31.35
N PRO A 68 -20.26 -5.67 30.18
CA PRO A 68 -20.29 -6.62 29.10
C PRO A 68 -19.77 -7.95 29.61
N LYS A 69 -20.60 -8.98 29.47
CA LYS A 69 -20.18 -10.35 29.83
C LYS A 69 -18.85 -10.65 29.13
N PRO A 70 -17.87 -11.26 29.82
CA PRO A 70 -16.61 -11.62 29.18
C PRO A 70 -16.92 -12.46 27.92
N LYS A 71 -16.45 -11.98 26.76
CA LYS A 71 -16.58 -12.71 25.50
C LYS A 71 -15.69 -13.96 25.63
N ILE A 72 -16.26 -15.13 25.50
CA ILE A 72 -15.52 -16.39 25.44
C ILE A 72 -14.99 -16.48 24.01
N PRO A 73 -13.65 -16.54 23.80
CA PRO A 73 -13.08 -16.71 22.47
C PRO A 73 -13.54 -18.02 21.83
N SER A 74 -13.79 -17.99 20.53
CA SER A 74 -14.03 -19.20 19.74
C SER A 74 -12.75 -20.05 19.68
N ASP A 75 -12.89 -21.37 19.60
CA ASP A 75 -11.76 -22.27 19.40
C ASP A 75 -11.57 -22.55 17.93
N PHE A 76 -10.46 -22.08 17.37
CA PHE A 76 -10.06 -22.29 15.98
C PHE A 76 -8.97 -23.34 15.79
N THR A 77 -8.64 -24.13 16.83
CA THR A 77 -7.53 -25.10 16.80
C THR A 77 -7.64 -26.08 15.64
N GLU A 78 -8.83 -26.64 15.39
CA GLU A 78 -9.04 -27.57 14.29
C GLU A 78 -8.88 -26.88 12.92
N SER A 79 -9.46 -25.71 12.74
CA SER A 79 -9.34 -24.92 11.52
C SER A 79 -7.89 -24.55 11.21
N ILE A 80 -7.12 -24.14 12.22
CA ILE A 80 -5.69 -23.84 12.09
C ILE A 80 -4.92 -25.08 11.67
N SER A 81 -5.23 -26.24 12.28
CA SER A 81 -4.60 -27.51 11.93
C SER A 81 -4.87 -27.91 10.48
N GLN A 82 -6.11 -27.78 10.03
CA GLN A 82 -6.49 -28.05 8.63
C GLN A 82 -5.80 -27.11 7.65
N LEU A 83 -5.74 -25.79 7.95
CA LEU A 83 -5.04 -24.80 7.13
C LEU A 83 -3.55 -25.12 7.01
N LYS A 84 -2.90 -25.52 8.10
CA LYS A 84 -1.49 -25.94 8.09
C LYS A 84 -1.29 -27.21 7.25
N SER A 85 -2.17 -28.22 7.38
CA SER A 85 -2.11 -29.47 6.58
C SER A 85 -2.21 -29.15 5.09
N LEU A 86 -3.23 -28.41 4.67
CA LEU A 86 -3.41 -28.03 3.26
C LEU A 86 -2.23 -27.25 2.70
N LYS A 87 -1.63 -26.35 3.49
CA LYS A 87 -0.41 -25.63 3.11
C LYS A 87 0.76 -26.60 2.89
N GLU A 88 1.00 -27.54 3.80
CA GLU A 88 2.11 -28.50 3.68
C GLU A 88 1.87 -29.52 2.55
N GLU A 89 0.64 -30.00 2.36
CA GLU A 89 0.30 -30.83 1.20
C GLU A 89 0.62 -30.11 -0.12
N GLY A 90 0.22 -28.83 -0.24
CA GLY A 90 0.59 -28.00 -1.40
C GLY A 90 2.11 -27.83 -1.55
N ASN A 91 2.83 -27.65 -0.44
CA ASN A 91 4.30 -27.50 -0.44
C ASN A 91 5.01 -28.76 -0.93
N THR A 92 4.50 -29.94 -0.62
CA THR A 92 5.05 -31.22 -1.12
C THR A 92 4.79 -31.40 -2.61
N LEU A 93 3.61 -31.04 -3.07
CA LEU A 93 3.16 -31.24 -4.46
C LEU A 93 3.74 -30.21 -5.45
N ILE A 94 4.11 -28.99 -5.01
CA ILE A 94 4.46 -27.87 -5.92
C ILE A 94 5.62 -28.16 -6.88
N LYS A 95 6.45 -29.14 -6.60
CA LYS A 95 7.58 -29.54 -7.43
C LYS A 95 7.23 -30.67 -8.41
N GLU A 96 6.29 -31.53 -8.03
CA GLU A 96 5.95 -32.76 -8.73
C GLU A 96 4.66 -32.60 -9.51
N ASP A 97 3.63 -32.03 -8.91
CA ASP A 97 2.30 -31.83 -9.51
C ASP A 97 1.79 -30.41 -9.14
N LEU A 98 2.01 -29.49 -10.06
CA LEU A 98 1.64 -28.09 -9.88
C LEU A 98 0.12 -27.90 -9.83
N ASP A 99 -0.67 -28.74 -10.52
CA ASP A 99 -2.13 -28.64 -10.51
C ASP A 99 -2.71 -29.16 -9.19
N ALA A 100 -2.19 -30.27 -8.69
CA ALA A 100 -2.56 -30.76 -7.37
C ALA A 100 -2.15 -29.79 -6.26
N ALA A 101 -0.96 -29.17 -6.36
CA ALA A 101 -0.53 -28.15 -5.41
C ALA A 101 -1.47 -26.92 -5.43
N LEU A 102 -1.86 -26.45 -6.62
CA LEU A 102 -2.83 -25.37 -6.77
C LEU A 102 -4.15 -25.70 -6.08
N ALA A 103 -4.70 -26.92 -6.32
CA ALA A 103 -5.95 -27.33 -5.69
C ALA A 103 -5.88 -27.28 -4.16
N LYS A 104 -4.74 -27.75 -3.57
CA LYS A 104 -4.54 -27.72 -2.12
C LYS A 104 -4.43 -26.31 -1.56
N TYR A 105 -3.71 -25.41 -2.24
CA TYR A 105 -3.62 -24.02 -1.82
C TYR A 105 -4.95 -23.27 -2.00
N GLU A 106 -5.71 -23.55 -3.05
CA GLU A 106 -7.04 -22.97 -3.26
C GLU A 106 -8.03 -23.43 -2.18
N GLU A 107 -8.03 -24.72 -1.85
CA GLU A 107 -8.83 -25.26 -0.75
C GLU A 107 -8.48 -24.58 0.58
N GLY A 108 -7.19 -24.47 0.89
CA GLY A 108 -6.71 -23.77 2.07
C GLY A 108 -7.08 -22.28 2.07
N TYR A 109 -6.98 -21.62 0.93
CA TYR A 109 -7.38 -20.22 0.81
C TYR A 109 -8.88 -20.04 1.07
N GLN A 110 -9.74 -20.87 0.43
CA GLN A 110 -11.19 -20.81 0.65
C GLN A 110 -11.57 -21.11 2.11
N LEU A 111 -10.93 -22.10 2.73
CA LEU A 111 -11.13 -22.40 4.15
C LEU A 111 -10.74 -21.18 5.01
N SER A 112 -9.60 -20.55 4.72
CA SER A 112 -9.16 -19.37 5.47
C SER A 112 -10.12 -18.18 5.37
N GLU A 113 -10.76 -17.97 4.21
CA GLU A 113 -11.78 -16.93 4.02
C GLU A 113 -12.99 -17.20 4.92
N LYS A 114 -13.49 -18.44 4.95
CA LYS A 114 -14.63 -18.84 5.81
C LYS A 114 -14.32 -18.67 7.29
N VAL A 115 -13.13 -19.09 7.72
CA VAL A 115 -12.70 -18.96 9.13
C VAL A 115 -12.59 -17.47 9.49
N MET A 116 -12.10 -16.63 8.60
CA MET A 116 -11.95 -15.20 8.85
C MET A 116 -13.27 -14.42 8.94
N GLU A 117 -14.36 -14.92 8.39
CA GLU A 117 -15.69 -14.31 8.59
C GLU A 117 -16.06 -14.25 10.08
N THR A 118 -15.72 -15.29 10.85
CA THR A 118 -15.94 -15.34 12.30
C THR A 118 -14.75 -14.76 13.08
N ALA A 119 -13.55 -15.21 12.76
CA ALA A 119 -12.33 -14.86 13.46
C ALA A 119 -12.04 -13.34 13.46
N SER A 120 -12.35 -12.62 12.37
CA SER A 120 -12.11 -11.18 12.28
C SER A 120 -12.84 -10.37 13.34
N GLN A 121 -13.98 -10.85 13.84
CA GLN A 121 -14.76 -10.21 14.90
C GLN A 121 -14.12 -10.39 16.28
N GLU A 122 -13.21 -11.34 16.42
CA GLU A 122 -12.53 -11.70 17.66
C GLU A 122 -11.08 -11.22 17.72
N ARG A 123 -10.65 -10.44 16.74
CA ARG A 123 -9.25 -10.02 16.56
C ARG A 123 -8.62 -9.37 17.81
N GLU A 124 -9.40 -8.63 18.57
CA GLU A 124 -8.89 -7.89 19.74
C GLU A 124 -8.64 -8.77 20.96
N TYR A 125 -9.32 -9.92 21.07
CA TYR A 125 -9.30 -10.73 22.28
C TYR A 125 -8.99 -12.23 22.07
N ASN A 126 -8.88 -12.68 20.83
CA ASN A 126 -8.55 -14.07 20.51
C ASN A 126 -7.18 -14.17 19.81
N PRO A 127 -6.14 -14.69 20.49
CA PRO A 127 -4.80 -14.79 19.94
C PRO A 127 -4.72 -15.73 18.72
N GLN A 128 -5.61 -16.70 18.60
CA GLN A 128 -5.67 -17.63 17.45
C GLN A 128 -5.93 -16.90 16.14
N VAL A 129 -6.58 -15.71 16.16
CA VAL A 129 -6.81 -14.91 14.96
C VAL A 129 -5.49 -14.47 14.31
N THR A 130 -4.49 -14.11 15.10
CA THR A 130 -3.15 -13.77 14.59
C THR A 130 -2.47 -14.97 13.91
N GLU A 131 -2.67 -16.16 14.45
CA GLU A 131 -2.15 -17.40 13.88
C GLU A 131 -2.86 -17.72 12.54
N ILE A 132 -4.18 -17.59 12.50
CA ILE A 132 -4.97 -17.74 11.26
C ILE A 132 -4.47 -16.77 10.19
N ASP A 133 -4.30 -15.48 10.50
CA ASP A 133 -3.76 -14.48 9.58
C ASP A 133 -2.37 -14.86 9.05
N THR A 134 -1.53 -15.41 9.93
CA THR A 134 -0.17 -15.85 9.56
C THR A 134 -0.21 -17.00 8.56
N VAL A 135 -1.00 -18.05 8.86
CA VAL A 135 -1.13 -19.22 7.98
C VAL A 135 -1.81 -18.82 6.66
N ARG A 136 -2.88 -18.03 6.71
CA ARG A 136 -3.58 -17.50 5.55
C ARG A 136 -2.64 -16.72 4.61
N LYS A 137 -1.83 -15.82 5.15
CA LYS A 137 -0.82 -15.08 4.38
C LYS A 137 0.16 -16.02 3.68
N GLN A 138 0.63 -17.08 4.37
CA GLN A 138 1.53 -18.06 3.79
C GLN A 138 0.86 -18.87 2.66
N ILE A 139 -0.40 -19.30 2.85
CA ILE A 139 -1.18 -19.99 1.82
C ILE A 139 -1.34 -19.08 0.60
N MET A 140 -1.76 -17.84 0.77
CA MET A 140 -1.91 -16.87 -0.33
C MET A 140 -0.60 -16.65 -1.09
N SER A 141 0.52 -16.53 -0.38
CA SER A 141 1.83 -16.37 -1.02
C SER A 141 2.25 -17.61 -1.82
N ASN A 142 1.95 -18.81 -1.31
CA ASN A 142 2.26 -20.06 -2.01
C ASN A 142 1.32 -20.27 -3.21
N LEU A 143 0.04 -19.93 -3.08
CA LEU A 143 -0.93 -19.93 -4.18
C LEU A 143 -0.51 -18.93 -5.28
N ALA A 144 -0.05 -17.73 -4.91
CA ALA A 144 0.48 -16.77 -5.86
C ALA A 144 1.71 -17.31 -6.60
N LEU A 145 2.61 -18.01 -5.90
CA LEU A 145 3.76 -18.67 -6.51
C LEU A 145 3.32 -19.77 -7.49
N ALA A 146 2.33 -20.58 -7.13
CA ALA A 146 1.80 -21.63 -8.00
C ALA A 146 1.16 -21.05 -9.27
N TYR A 147 0.36 -19.99 -9.15
CA TYR A 147 -0.16 -19.27 -10.32
C TYR A 147 0.95 -18.63 -11.16
N PHE A 148 1.99 -18.09 -10.54
CA PHE A 148 3.14 -17.53 -11.24
C PHE A 148 3.85 -18.62 -12.09
N LYS A 149 4.06 -19.81 -11.53
CA LYS A 149 4.64 -20.96 -12.24
C LYS A 149 3.76 -21.46 -13.39
N LYS A 150 2.45 -21.27 -13.30
CA LYS A 150 1.49 -21.52 -14.39
C LYS A 150 1.36 -20.37 -15.39
N GLU A 151 2.21 -19.37 -15.28
CA GLU A 151 2.18 -18.16 -16.12
C GLU A 151 0.86 -17.36 -16.00
N ASN A 152 0.03 -17.67 -15.00
CA ASN A 152 -1.13 -16.86 -14.69
C ASN A 152 -0.71 -15.65 -13.83
N TYR A 153 0.05 -14.76 -14.46
CA TYR A 153 0.65 -13.60 -13.79
C TYR A 153 -0.39 -12.65 -13.19
N LYS A 154 -1.58 -12.55 -13.81
CA LYS A 154 -2.67 -11.70 -13.29
C LYS A 154 -3.16 -12.18 -11.94
N LYS A 155 -3.54 -13.47 -11.81
CA LYS A 155 -3.97 -14.05 -10.53
C LYS A 155 -2.85 -14.04 -9.49
N SER A 156 -1.61 -14.32 -9.92
CA SER A 156 -0.44 -14.23 -9.05
C SER A 156 -0.31 -12.82 -8.45
N ALA A 157 -0.39 -11.78 -9.28
CA ALA A 157 -0.28 -10.39 -8.81
C ALA A 157 -1.43 -9.99 -7.87
N GLU A 158 -2.67 -10.38 -8.18
CA GLU A 158 -3.83 -10.13 -7.32
C GLU A 158 -3.65 -10.69 -5.89
N LEU A 159 -3.13 -11.91 -5.78
CA LEU A 159 -2.85 -12.55 -4.50
C LEU A 159 -1.69 -11.88 -3.76
N ASP A 160 -0.60 -11.56 -4.48
CA ASP A 160 0.53 -10.87 -3.86
C ASP A 160 0.18 -9.47 -3.34
N ILE A 161 -0.71 -8.74 -4.03
CA ILE A 161 -1.23 -7.47 -3.53
C ILE A 161 -1.99 -7.67 -2.22
N LYS A 162 -2.80 -8.73 -2.10
CA LYS A 162 -3.45 -9.07 -0.82
C LYS A 162 -2.42 -9.39 0.27
N VAL A 163 -1.36 -10.14 -0.07
CA VAL A 163 -0.28 -10.47 0.88
C VAL A 163 0.42 -9.20 1.39
N ILE A 164 0.81 -8.27 0.51
CA ILE A 164 1.47 -7.03 0.93
C ILE A 164 0.53 -6.07 1.67
N SER A 165 -0.78 -6.15 1.46
CA SER A 165 -1.76 -5.39 2.25
C SER A 165 -1.87 -5.91 3.70
N MET A 166 -1.60 -7.20 3.93
CA MET A 166 -1.53 -7.80 5.27
C MET A 166 -0.16 -7.61 5.91
N ASP A 167 0.90 -7.64 5.10
CA ASP A 167 2.27 -7.54 5.57
C ASP A 167 3.13 -6.78 4.53
N SER A 168 3.27 -5.49 4.74
CA SER A 168 4.03 -4.61 3.87
C SER A 168 5.53 -4.92 3.81
N LYS A 169 6.03 -5.82 4.67
CA LYS A 169 7.44 -6.26 4.69
C LYS A 169 7.65 -7.64 4.05
N TYR A 170 6.65 -8.15 3.31
CA TYR A 170 6.75 -9.47 2.69
C TYR A 170 7.49 -9.38 1.34
N ASP A 171 8.83 -9.42 1.39
CA ASP A 171 9.78 -9.22 0.29
C ASP A 171 9.50 -10.11 -0.94
N LYS A 172 9.14 -11.39 -0.72
CA LYS A 172 8.85 -12.36 -1.80
C LYS A 172 7.73 -11.89 -2.72
N SER A 173 6.70 -11.23 -2.18
CA SER A 173 5.59 -10.72 -2.96
C SER A 173 6.01 -9.55 -3.84
N TYR A 174 6.83 -8.63 -3.35
CA TYR A 174 7.36 -7.53 -4.17
C TYR A 174 8.19 -8.04 -5.35
N ALA A 175 9.09 -9.02 -5.10
CA ALA A 175 9.91 -9.62 -6.14
C ALA A 175 9.05 -10.33 -7.20
N ARG A 176 7.97 -11.01 -6.79
CA ARG A 176 7.06 -11.72 -7.70
C ARG A 176 6.16 -10.74 -8.46
N LEU A 177 5.66 -9.69 -7.80
CA LEU A 177 4.89 -8.62 -8.43
C LEU A 177 5.70 -7.94 -9.54
N PHE A 178 6.96 -7.59 -9.27
CA PHE A 178 7.84 -7.07 -10.31
C PHE A 178 7.89 -8.00 -11.54
N LYS A 179 8.19 -9.29 -11.31
CA LYS A 179 8.28 -10.27 -12.40
C LYS A 179 6.96 -10.48 -13.14
N ALA A 180 5.86 -10.53 -12.40
CA ALA A 180 4.53 -10.74 -12.98
C ALA A 180 4.11 -9.55 -13.85
N TYR A 181 4.32 -8.33 -13.41
CA TYR A 181 3.98 -7.14 -14.19
C TYR A 181 4.93 -6.93 -15.37
N ALA A 182 6.21 -7.26 -15.24
CA ALA A 182 7.14 -7.26 -16.37
C ALA A 182 6.70 -8.28 -17.45
N ALA A 183 6.30 -9.49 -17.05
CA ALA A 183 5.79 -10.51 -17.95
C ALA A 183 4.46 -10.11 -18.62
N LEU A 184 3.61 -9.35 -17.93
CA LEU A 184 2.36 -8.77 -18.47
C LEU A 184 2.61 -7.54 -19.37
N GLY A 185 3.84 -7.08 -19.52
CA GLY A 185 4.18 -5.85 -20.25
C GLY A 185 3.72 -4.56 -19.58
N ASN A 186 3.33 -4.62 -18.31
CA ASN A 186 2.97 -3.44 -17.53
C ASN A 186 4.20 -2.85 -16.86
N THR A 187 4.97 -2.08 -17.64
CA THR A 187 6.25 -1.50 -17.22
C THR A 187 6.09 -0.57 -16.00
N ASP A 188 5.01 0.20 -15.91
CA ASP A 188 4.80 1.13 -14.80
C ASP A 188 4.66 0.40 -13.46
N GLN A 189 3.86 -0.65 -13.42
CA GLN A 189 3.70 -1.46 -12.22
C GLN A 189 4.97 -2.26 -11.91
N ALA A 190 5.65 -2.78 -12.94
CA ALA A 190 6.92 -3.47 -12.75
C ALA A 190 7.96 -2.54 -12.10
N VAL A 191 8.15 -1.34 -12.63
CA VAL A 191 9.07 -0.34 -12.07
C VAL A 191 8.69 0.04 -10.65
N TYR A 192 7.40 0.26 -10.39
CA TYR A 192 6.91 0.58 -9.05
C TYR A 192 7.30 -0.49 -8.01
N PHE A 193 6.96 -1.76 -8.26
CA PHE A 193 7.26 -2.84 -7.31
C PHE A 193 8.76 -3.15 -7.24
N GLY A 194 9.48 -3.04 -8.35
CA GLY A 194 10.94 -3.16 -8.39
C GLY A 194 11.62 -2.11 -7.52
N ASN A 195 11.19 -0.85 -7.61
CA ASN A 195 11.72 0.24 -6.79
C ASN A 195 11.35 0.07 -5.31
N LYS A 196 10.13 -0.36 -5.00
CA LYS A 196 9.77 -0.70 -3.61
C LYS A 196 10.67 -1.80 -3.04
N LEU A 197 11.01 -2.84 -3.82
CA LEU A 197 11.96 -3.87 -3.41
C LEU A 197 13.35 -3.30 -3.13
N LYS A 198 13.84 -2.36 -3.96
CA LYS A 198 15.16 -1.72 -3.79
C LYS A 198 15.22 -0.78 -2.57
N THR A 199 14.13 -0.07 -2.27
CA THR A 199 14.17 1.09 -1.35
C THR A 199 13.51 0.85 0.01
N SER A 200 12.57 -0.11 0.11
CA SER A 200 11.78 -0.32 1.33
C SER A 200 12.28 -1.48 2.20
N PHE A 201 13.34 -2.17 1.76
CA PHE A 201 13.89 -3.32 2.45
C PHE A 201 15.36 -3.09 2.83
N THR A 202 15.85 -3.90 3.81
CA THR A 202 17.24 -3.83 4.23
C THR A 202 18.19 -4.29 3.13
N PRO A 203 19.45 -3.84 3.11
CA PRO A 203 20.43 -4.25 2.11
C PRO A 203 20.58 -5.78 2.02
N GLU A 204 20.51 -6.49 3.15
CA GLU A 204 20.61 -7.95 3.20
C GLU A 204 19.41 -8.62 2.51
N THR A 205 18.22 -7.99 2.62
CA THR A 205 17.03 -8.48 1.93
C THR A 205 17.12 -8.21 0.43
N VAL A 206 17.60 -7.03 0.04
CA VAL A 206 17.79 -6.67 -1.39
C VAL A 206 18.83 -7.58 -2.05
N ASP A 207 19.92 -7.95 -1.34
CA ASP A 207 20.94 -8.85 -1.86
C ASP A 207 20.42 -10.24 -2.25
N LYS A 208 19.35 -10.75 -1.58
CA LYS A 208 18.66 -11.98 -1.99
C LYS A 208 18.08 -11.90 -3.42
N TYR A 209 17.84 -10.71 -3.90
CA TYR A 209 17.21 -10.42 -5.20
C TYR A 209 18.12 -9.68 -6.16
N LYS A 210 19.46 -9.76 -5.93
CA LYS A 210 20.47 -9.08 -6.77
C LYS A 210 20.32 -9.38 -8.27
N ASP A 211 19.87 -10.59 -8.61
CA ASP A 211 19.65 -10.99 -10.00
C ASP A 211 18.47 -10.23 -10.66
N LEU A 212 17.57 -9.63 -9.87
CA LEU A 212 16.48 -8.80 -10.37
C LEU A 212 16.90 -7.34 -10.61
N LEU A 213 17.96 -6.85 -9.97
CA LEU A 213 18.37 -5.45 -10.07
C LEU A 213 18.64 -5.00 -11.52
N PRO A 214 19.37 -5.77 -12.36
CA PRO A 214 19.53 -5.42 -13.78
C PRO A 214 18.21 -5.39 -14.56
N LEU A 215 17.29 -6.29 -14.24
CA LEU A 215 15.96 -6.34 -14.89
C LEU A 215 15.09 -5.14 -14.49
N ILE A 216 15.18 -4.71 -13.22
CA ILE A 216 14.50 -3.50 -12.75
C ILE A 216 15.03 -2.28 -13.48
N GLU A 217 16.36 -2.15 -13.63
CA GLU A 217 16.97 -1.06 -14.39
C GLU A 217 16.59 -1.06 -15.86
N GLU A 218 16.41 -2.23 -16.46
CA GLU A 218 15.93 -2.36 -17.84
C GLU A 218 14.49 -1.84 -17.98
N GLU A 219 13.60 -2.22 -17.06
CA GLU A 219 12.22 -1.71 -17.04
C GLU A 219 12.17 -0.19 -16.78
N GLU A 220 13.01 0.34 -15.88
CA GLU A 220 13.16 1.78 -15.67
C GLU A 220 13.58 2.52 -16.97
N LYS A 221 14.50 1.95 -17.75
CA LYS A 221 14.92 2.51 -19.03
C LYS A 221 13.79 2.48 -20.06
N LYS A 222 13.01 1.38 -20.11
CA LYS A 222 11.83 1.26 -20.99
C LYS A 222 10.78 2.32 -20.62
N GLN A 223 10.47 2.47 -19.34
CA GLN A 223 9.53 3.48 -18.84
C GLN A 223 9.98 4.89 -19.22
N LYS A 224 11.24 5.21 -18.95
CA LYS A 224 11.79 6.54 -19.28
C LYS A 224 11.68 6.82 -20.77
N LYS A 225 12.01 5.86 -21.64
CA LYS A 225 11.90 6.01 -23.10
C LYS A 225 10.45 6.31 -23.51
N THR A 226 9.48 5.56 -22.98
CA THR A 226 8.05 5.78 -23.27
C THR A 226 7.60 7.17 -22.82
N ILE A 227 8.02 7.63 -21.64
CA ILE A 227 7.72 8.97 -21.13
C ILE A 227 8.33 10.05 -22.04
N ASP A 228 9.57 9.88 -22.48
CA ASP A 228 10.25 10.84 -23.34
C ASP A 228 9.59 10.92 -24.74
N GLU A 229 9.18 9.78 -25.30
CA GLU A 229 8.42 9.72 -26.55
C GLU A 229 7.05 10.42 -26.39
N TYR A 230 6.32 10.17 -25.32
CA TYR A 230 5.07 10.87 -25.03
C TYR A 230 5.25 12.38 -24.94
N LYS A 231 6.26 12.85 -24.18
CA LYS A 231 6.58 14.27 -24.06
C LYS A 231 6.98 14.90 -25.41
N ALA A 232 7.69 14.18 -26.26
CA ALA A 232 8.05 14.65 -27.59
C ALA A 232 6.81 14.83 -28.47
N VAL A 233 5.87 13.89 -28.45
CA VAL A 233 4.59 13.98 -29.15
C VAL A 233 3.77 15.18 -28.67
N GLU A 234 3.65 15.36 -27.35
CA GLU A 234 2.92 16.49 -26.75
C GLU A 234 3.55 17.84 -27.11
N ARG A 235 4.89 17.95 -27.05
CA ARG A 235 5.60 19.17 -27.51
C ARG A 235 5.34 19.45 -28.98
N SER A 236 5.34 18.42 -29.85
CA SER A 236 5.04 18.57 -31.26
C SER A 236 3.62 19.09 -31.51
N LYS A 237 2.61 18.55 -30.80
CA LYS A 237 1.22 19.00 -30.87
C LYS A 237 1.09 20.46 -30.41
N THR A 238 1.72 20.80 -29.28
CA THR A 238 1.72 22.17 -28.74
C THR A 238 2.39 23.16 -29.75
N MET A 239 3.54 22.81 -30.30
CA MET A 239 4.22 23.64 -31.29
C MET A 239 3.39 23.85 -32.57
N LYS A 240 2.72 22.79 -33.06
CA LYS A 240 1.82 22.90 -34.21
C LYS A 240 0.63 23.83 -33.91
N SER A 241 0.07 23.72 -32.67
CA SER A 241 -1.01 24.62 -32.25
C SER A 241 -0.55 26.07 -32.16
N ILE A 242 0.60 26.34 -31.57
CA ILE A 242 1.19 27.70 -31.49
C ILE A 242 1.43 28.24 -32.92
N ALA A 243 2.07 27.45 -33.79
CA ALA A 243 2.36 27.86 -35.13
C ALA A 243 1.09 28.23 -35.92
N LYS A 244 -0.01 27.51 -35.73
CA LYS A 244 -1.29 27.79 -36.38
C LYS A 244 -1.82 29.21 -36.12
N TYR A 245 -1.57 29.74 -34.92
CA TYR A 245 -2.06 31.07 -34.52
C TYR A 245 -0.96 32.15 -34.58
N ALA A 246 0.27 31.81 -34.23
CA ALA A 246 1.38 32.78 -34.17
C ALA A 246 1.86 33.20 -35.58
N VAL A 247 1.90 32.26 -36.52
CA VAL A 247 2.39 32.60 -37.90
C VAL A 247 1.49 33.61 -38.59
N PRO A 248 0.16 33.46 -38.62
CA PRO A 248 -0.72 34.49 -39.20
C PRO A 248 -0.60 35.84 -38.50
N LEU A 249 -0.47 35.83 -37.16
CA LEU A 249 -0.32 37.05 -36.38
C LEU A 249 1.00 37.79 -36.73
N LEU A 250 2.10 37.06 -36.85
CA LEU A 250 3.40 37.63 -37.24
C LEU A 250 3.36 38.22 -38.64
N VAL A 251 2.67 37.56 -39.60
CA VAL A 251 2.48 38.08 -40.96
C VAL A 251 1.69 39.38 -40.94
N LEU A 252 0.61 39.47 -40.14
CA LEU A 252 -0.17 40.71 -40.01
C LEU A 252 0.65 41.84 -39.37
N VAL A 253 1.44 41.53 -38.34
CA VAL A 253 2.33 42.54 -37.72
C VAL A 253 3.39 43.01 -38.71
N ALA A 254 4.02 42.11 -39.47
CA ALA A 254 5.01 42.46 -40.46
C ALA A 254 4.42 43.33 -41.59
N ALA A 255 3.21 42.97 -42.06
CA ALA A 255 2.49 43.77 -43.05
C ALA A 255 2.14 45.18 -42.53
N GLY A 256 1.69 45.28 -41.27
CA GLY A 256 1.41 46.57 -40.62
C GLY A 256 2.65 47.45 -40.47
N LEU A 257 3.79 46.86 -40.10
CA LEU A 257 5.07 47.58 -40.02
C LEU A 257 5.54 48.04 -41.41
N ALA A 258 5.46 47.17 -42.41
CA ALA A 258 5.82 47.56 -43.79
C ALA A 258 4.95 48.70 -44.31
N TYR A 259 3.63 48.64 -44.07
CA TYR A 259 2.70 49.72 -44.41
C TYR A 259 3.05 51.02 -43.67
N PHE A 260 3.32 51.00 -42.39
CA PHE A 260 3.72 52.15 -41.59
C PHE A 260 5.02 52.79 -42.10
N PHE A 261 6.04 52.01 -42.41
CA PHE A 261 7.30 52.53 -42.96
C PHE A 261 7.14 53.10 -44.36
N PHE A 262 6.28 52.48 -45.19
CA PHE A 262 6.04 52.98 -46.57
C PHE A 262 5.30 54.31 -46.52
N PHE A 263 4.29 54.46 -45.64
CA PHE A 263 3.56 55.74 -45.54
C PHE A 263 4.41 56.84 -44.87
N LYS A 264 5.24 56.53 -43.91
CA LYS A 264 6.13 57.51 -43.24
C LYS A 264 7.22 58.01 -44.16
N LYS A 265 7.56 57.30 -45.21
CA LYS A 265 8.54 57.72 -46.21
C LYS A 265 7.95 58.58 -47.33
N LYS A 266 6.61 58.67 -47.43
CA LYS A 266 5.90 59.44 -48.49
C LYS A 266 5.39 60.81 -48.00
N ASN A 267 5.39 61.05 -46.70
CA ASN A 267 5.16 62.37 -46.09
C ASN A 267 6.48 62.90 -45.49
#